data_654045118e851388482d604ce7fa1138
#
_entry.id   654045118e851388482d604ce7fa1138
#
_cell.length_a   1.000
_cell.length_b   1.000
_cell.length_c   1.000
_cell.angle_alpha   90.00
_cell.angle_beta   90.00
_cell.angle_gamma   90.00
#
_symmetry.space_group_name_H-M   'P 1'
#
loop_
_entity.id
_entity.type
_entity.pdbx_description
1 polymer ?
#
loop_
_entity_poly.entity_id
_entity_poly.type
_entity_poly.pdbx_seq_one_letter_code
_entity_poly.pdbx_strand_id
1 'polypeptide(L)'
;MKAAPFETRTQVHSLSAELAQRQEADRRCLRAELRLYCFVTCISQGLSSLLAETGAAAIWLGPLCLLPGLLLLGLGALCKRLTAAPTLTEAFRAGLHPALARVWQGYGFLLLCWQGESLLTDMVCLFTEGVVTNVEPFWMALVTLLAALCCCQEKGLPRCVWLLRFPLLVLALLLLADLLTKAQLDFLHPISGAGDAVNQRLFLSQNALGWPLLLFAELPPGTGRRETGPLPPLVLFLLMLSAAVLALPTELAMTAKNLADAMLLPLVFLTPTNRLLALVGWMVGLLLALAISLRRGTSLLRALGKPHPSWPFYAGLAVLLLAPQTAGTQTLRHMLKLLQPWLLAPGAALLLALVPGAVLCQRRRSA
;
A
#
# COMPACT_ATOMS: atom_id res chain seq x y z
N MET A 1 52.29 -33.87 -10.21
CA MET A 1 51.39 -32.84 -10.68
C MET A 1 50.19 -32.71 -9.75
N LYS A 2 50.26 -31.77 -8.83
CA LYS A 2 49.13 -31.38 -7.95
C LYS A 2 49.05 -29.86 -8.00
N ALA A 3 48.34 -29.35 -9.01
CA ALA A 3 47.94 -27.95 -9.03
C ALA A 3 46.44 -27.94 -9.12
N ALA A 4 45.83 -27.28 -8.19
CA ALA A 4 44.59 -26.51 -8.21
C ALA A 4 43.73 -26.61 -6.95
N PRO A 5 44.14 -26.00 -5.82
CA PRO A 5 43.14 -25.56 -4.83
C PRO A 5 42.92 -24.05 -4.88
N PHE A 6 43.72 -23.25 -5.61
CA PHE A 6 43.64 -21.79 -5.55
C PHE A 6 42.59 -21.18 -6.48
N GLU A 7 42.43 -21.72 -7.70
CA GLU A 7 41.44 -21.21 -8.67
C GLU A 7 40.01 -21.47 -8.24
N THR A 8 39.72 -22.59 -7.59
CA THR A 8 38.39 -22.92 -7.07
C THR A 8 37.93 -21.98 -5.94
N ARG A 9 38.85 -21.53 -5.07
CA ARG A 9 38.54 -20.60 -3.98
C ARG A 9 38.21 -19.20 -4.52
N THR A 10 38.95 -18.70 -5.50
CA THR A 10 38.69 -17.39 -6.14
C THR A 10 37.37 -17.38 -6.90
N GLN A 11 37.03 -18.45 -7.62
CA GLN A 11 35.73 -18.58 -8.30
C GLN A 11 34.57 -18.68 -7.33
N VAL A 12 34.69 -19.40 -6.23
CA VAL A 12 33.64 -19.50 -5.19
C VAL A 12 33.42 -18.14 -4.51
N HIS A 13 34.51 -17.39 -4.25
CA HIS A 13 34.40 -16.05 -3.67
C HIS A 13 33.77 -15.04 -4.65
N SER A 14 34.09 -15.10 -5.94
CA SER A 14 33.45 -14.22 -6.94
C SER A 14 31.98 -14.57 -7.12
N LEU A 15 31.60 -15.83 -7.16
CA LEU A 15 30.21 -16.28 -7.27
C LEU A 15 29.39 -15.89 -6.04
N SER A 16 29.93 -16.01 -4.84
CA SER A 16 29.27 -15.59 -3.62
C SER A 16 29.08 -14.06 -3.54
N ALA A 17 30.05 -13.29 -4.01
CA ALA A 17 29.94 -11.84 -4.10
C ALA A 17 28.90 -11.39 -5.14
N GLU A 18 28.85 -12.04 -6.31
CA GLU A 18 27.82 -11.77 -7.31
C GLU A 18 26.41 -12.11 -6.82
N LEU A 19 26.24 -13.24 -6.14
CA LEU A 19 24.96 -13.62 -5.56
C LEU A 19 24.51 -12.63 -4.47
N ALA A 20 25.42 -12.20 -3.61
CA ALA A 20 25.15 -11.18 -2.60
C ALA A 20 24.75 -9.83 -3.24
N GLN A 21 25.43 -9.44 -4.32
CA GLN A 21 25.14 -8.23 -5.06
C GLN A 21 23.76 -8.30 -5.76
N ARG A 22 23.40 -9.43 -6.36
CA ARG A 22 22.06 -9.65 -6.95
C ARG A 22 20.98 -9.61 -5.90
N GLN A 23 21.17 -10.28 -4.75
CA GLN A 23 20.22 -10.23 -3.64
C GLN A 23 20.01 -8.82 -3.09
N GLU A 24 21.09 -8.04 -3.01
CA GLU A 24 20.98 -6.65 -2.57
C GLU A 24 20.25 -5.77 -3.59
N ALA A 25 20.48 -5.97 -4.89
CA ALA A 25 19.77 -5.28 -5.95
C ALA A 25 18.26 -5.61 -5.93
N ASP A 26 17.90 -6.88 -5.76
CA ASP A 26 16.50 -7.32 -5.65
C ASP A 26 15.83 -6.72 -4.41
N ARG A 27 16.53 -6.63 -3.28
CA ARG A 27 16.02 -5.98 -2.07
C ARG A 27 15.77 -4.49 -2.27
N ARG A 28 16.67 -3.78 -2.97
CA ARG A 28 16.48 -2.35 -3.27
C ARG A 28 15.27 -2.11 -4.16
N CYS A 29 15.09 -2.94 -5.18
CA CYS A 29 13.90 -2.90 -6.04
C CYS A 29 12.63 -3.14 -5.24
N LEU A 30 12.63 -4.16 -4.39
CA LEU A 30 11.52 -4.52 -3.54
C LEU A 30 11.10 -3.38 -2.59
N ARG A 31 12.06 -2.70 -1.98
CA ARG A 31 11.80 -1.52 -1.13
C ARG A 31 11.23 -0.36 -1.92
N ALA A 32 11.72 -0.14 -3.14
CA ALA A 32 11.20 0.91 -4.01
C ALA A 32 9.73 0.64 -4.36
N GLU A 33 9.39 -0.62 -4.69
CA GLU A 33 8.00 -1.05 -4.92
C GLU A 33 7.11 -0.76 -3.71
N LEU A 34 7.53 -1.18 -2.51
CA LEU A 34 6.73 -0.99 -1.30
C LEU A 34 6.59 0.48 -0.90
N ARG A 35 7.62 1.30 -1.13
CA ARG A 35 7.53 2.75 -0.88
C ARG A 35 6.54 3.42 -1.83
N LEU A 36 6.61 3.09 -3.12
CA LEU A 36 5.66 3.61 -4.10
C LEU A 36 4.24 3.16 -3.75
N TYR A 37 4.07 1.88 -3.46
CA TYR A 37 2.79 1.30 -3.06
C TYR A 37 2.20 2.01 -1.82
N CYS A 38 3.00 2.14 -0.77
CA CYS A 38 2.59 2.82 0.45
C CYS A 38 2.22 4.30 0.20
N PHE A 39 3.01 5.01 -0.58
CA PHE A 39 2.75 6.41 -0.92
C PHE A 39 1.44 6.56 -1.69
N VAL A 40 1.25 5.80 -2.76
CA VAL A 40 0.07 5.88 -3.61
C VAL A 40 -1.20 5.51 -2.84
N THR A 41 -1.15 4.42 -2.05
CA THR A 41 -2.30 4.00 -1.24
C THR A 41 -2.65 5.02 -0.15
N CYS A 42 -1.66 5.59 0.53
CA CYS A 42 -1.90 6.63 1.52
C CYS A 42 -2.45 7.92 0.88
N ILE A 43 -1.92 8.34 -0.27
CA ILE A 43 -2.44 9.54 -0.98
C ILE A 43 -3.86 9.29 -1.47
N SER A 44 -4.11 8.15 -2.13
CA SER A 44 -5.44 7.84 -2.64
C SER A 44 -6.47 7.86 -1.52
N GLN A 45 -6.24 7.11 -0.46
CA GLN A 45 -7.18 7.03 0.67
C GLN A 45 -7.21 8.30 1.53
N GLY A 46 -6.07 8.95 1.72
CA GLY A 46 -5.97 10.18 2.51
C GLY A 46 -6.68 11.36 1.86
N LEU A 47 -6.52 11.55 0.56
CA LEU A 47 -7.17 12.64 -0.16
C LEU A 47 -8.63 12.34 -0.49
N SER A 48 -8.95 11.08 -0.89
CA SER A 48 -10.29 10.73 -1.34
C SER A 48 -11.29 10.48 -0.21
N SER A 49 -10.83 10.02 0.96
CA SER A 49 -11.72 9.74 2.08
C SER A 49 -11.48 10.67 3.26
N LEU A 50 -10.25 10.73 3.75
CA LEU A 50 -9.96 11.50 4.97
C LEU A 50 -10.22 13.00 4.78
N LEU A 51 -9.67 13.60 3.72
CA LEU A 51 -9.85 15.04 3.46
C LEU A 51 -11.30 15.38 3.16
N ALA A 52 -11.98 14.59 2.32
CA ALA A 52 -13.36 14.83 1.95
C ALA A 52 -14.35 14.65 3.12
N GLU A 53 -14.05 13.71 4.04
CA GLU A 53 -14.93 13.46 5.20
C GLU A 53 -14.67 14.38 6.39
N THR A 54 -13.45 14.86 6.56
CA THR A 54 -13.03 15.58 7.78
C THR A 54 -12.57 17.01 7.55
N GLY A 55 -12.37 17.44 6.29
CA GLY A 55 -11.92 18.79 5.96
C GLY A 55 -10.62 19.15 6.67
N ALA A 56 -10.58 20.28 7.37
CA ALA A 56 -9.41 20.78 8.09
C ALA A 56 -8.90 19.81 9.17
N ALA A 57 -9.77 19.00 9.76
CA ALA A 57 -9.37 18.00 10.76
C ALA A 57 -8.42 16.94 10.20
N ALA A 58 -8.37 16.73 8.88
CA ALA A 58 -7.44 15.80 8.24
C ALA A 58 -5.97 16.06 8.58
N ILE A 59 -5.60 17.29 8.94
CA ILE A 59 -4.21 17.65 9.28
C ILE A 59 -3.71 16.92 10.53
N TRP A 60 -4.53 16.75 11.54
CA TRP A 60 -4.17 16.04 12.78
C TRP A 60 -4.62 14.58 12.75
N LEU A 61 -5.69 14.27 12.01
CA LEU A 61 -6.19 12.91 11.86
C LEU A 61 -5.31 12.05 10.96
N GLY A 62 -4.69 12.62 9.94
CA GLY A 62 -3.75 11.90 9.06
C GLY A 62 -2.65 11.16 9.82
N PRO A 63 -1.88 11.84 10.71
CA PRO A 63 -0.91 11.17 11.57
C PRO A 63 -1.53 10.09 12.47
N LEU A 64 -2.71 10.34 13.04
CA LEU A 64 -3.40 9.36 13.89
C LEU A 64 -3.82 8.10 13.12
N CYS A 65 -4.28 8.26 11.87
CA CYS A 65 -4.65 7.14 11.00
C CYS A 65 -3.46 6.25 10.60
N LEU A 66 -2.23 6.74 10.71
CA LEU A 66 -1.04 5.95 10.46
C LEU A 66 -0.57 5.15 11.68
N LEU A 67 -0.98 5.55 12.90
CA LEU A 67 -0.53 4.89 14.14
C LEU A 67 -0.82 3.38 14.18
N PRO A 68 -2.02 2.88 13.84
CA PRO A 68 -2.28 1.45 13.84
C PRO A 68 -1.29 0.68 12.95
N GLY A 69 -1.00 1.19 11.75
CA GLY A 69 -0.04 0.56 10.85
C GLY A 69 1.39 0.59 11.37
N LEU A 70 1.81 1.68 12.00
CA LEU A 70 3.12 1.77 12.66
C LEU A 70 3.23 0.81 13.84
N LEU A 71 2.18 0.66 14.65
CA LEU A 71 2.12 -0.33 15.73
C LEU A 71 2.20 -1.75 15.20
N LEU A 72 1.47 -2.07 14.12
CA LEU A 72 1.55 -3.37 13.47
C LEU A 72 2.95 -3.65 12.89
N LEU A 73 3.58 -2.65 12.29
CA LEU A 73 4.96 -2.76 11.82
C LEU A 73 5.93 -3.03 12.99
N GLY A 74 5.75 -2.33 14.11
CA GLY A 74 6.51 -2.53 15.34
C GLY A 74 6.33 -3.94 15.90
N LEU A 75 5.11 -4.44 15.98
CA LEU A 75 4.80 -5.82 16.37
C LEU A 75 5.44 -6.83 15.42
N GLY A 76 5.36 -6.63 14.12
CA GLY A 76 6.01 -7.47 13.12
C GLY A 76 7.53 -7.50 13.29
N ALA A 77 8.15 -6.36 13.56
CA ALA A 77 9.58 -6.28 13.86
C ALA A 77 9.94 -7.01 15.17
N LEU A 78 9.10 -6.91 16.20
CA LEU A 78 9.26 -7.64 17.45
C LEU A 78 9.17 -9.16 17.23
N CYS A 79 8.19 -9.63 16.46
CA CYS A 79 8.06 -11.04 16.10
C CYS A 79 9.34 -11.59 15.43
N LYS A 80 9.88 -10.84 14.46
CA LYS A 80 11.14 -11.22 13.78
C LYS A 80 12.33 -11.28 14.75
N ARG A 81 12.45 -10.31 15.67
CA ARG A 81 13.53 -10.29 16.67
C ARG A 81 13.43 -11.46 17.64
N LEU A 82 12.23 -11.78 18.12
CA LEU A 82 12.01 -12.87 19.08
C LEU A 82 12.30 -14.25 18.47
N THR A 83 12.03 -14.42 17.19
CA THR A 83 12.23 -15.69 16.46
C THR A 83 13.56 -15.75 15.70
N ALA A 84 14.34 -14.66 15.69
CA ALA A 84 15.53 -14.49 14.85
C ALA A 84 15.27 -14.75 13.34
N ALA A 85 14.03 -14.54 12.89
CA ALA A 85 13.62 -14.84 11.53
C ALA A 85 13.84 -13.62 10.60
N PRO A 86 14.26 -13.82 9.33
CA PRO A 86 14.50 -12.73 8.40
C PRO A 86 13.22 -12.10 7.89
N THR A 87 12.13 -12.87 7.77
CA THR A 87 10.82 -12.38 7.31
C THR A 87 9.74 -12.67 8.35
N LEU A 88 8.63 -11.95 8.26
CA LEU A 88 7.51 -12.18 9.18
C LEU A 88 6.87 -13.55 8.95
N THR A 89 6.75 -14.00 7.71
CA THR A 89 6.27 -15.34 7.38
C THR A 89 7.13 -16.44 8.02
N GLU A 90 8.46 -16.28 8.02
CA GLU A 90 9.37 -17.22 8.68
C GLU A 90 9.29 -17.11 10.20
N ALA A 91 9.02 -15.94 10.76
CA ALA A 91 8.76 -15.76 12.17
C ALA A 91 7.53 -16.57 12.63
N PHE A 92 6.47 -16.57 11.82
CA PHE A 92 5.29 -17.41 12.08
C PHE A 92 5.61 -18.92 12.02
N ARG A 93 6.45 -19.34 11.07
CA ARG A 93 6.88 -20.76 10.97
C ARG A 93 7.75 -21.18 12.14
N ALA A 94 8.65 -20.33 12.59
CA ALA A 94 9.58 -20.62 13.68
C ALA A 94 8.92 -20.55 15.07
N GLY A 95 8.00 -19.60 15.27
CA GLY A 95 7.36 -19.37 16.57
C GLY A 95 6.05 -20.13 16.79
N LEU A 96 5.43 -20.63 15.72
CA LEU A 96 4.09 -21.23 15.74
C LEU A 96 4.03 -22.47 14.84
N HIS A 97 2.87 -23.13 14.84
CA HIS A 97 2.63 -24.26 13.94
C HIS A 97 2.59 -23.80 12.46
N PRO A 98 3.15 -24.58 11.50
CA PRO A 98 3.18 -24.22 10.07
C PRO A 98 1.79 -23.91 9.47
N ALA A 99 0.72 -24.44 10.06
CA ALA A 99 -0.64 -24.08 9.64
C ALA A 99 -0.95 -22.59 9.87
N LEU A 100 -0.48 -22.00 10.96
CA LEU A 100 -0.71 -20.59 11.26
C LEU A 100 0.09 -19.65 10.33
N ALA A 101 1.26 -20.09 9.87
CA ALA A 101 1.98 -19.37 8.83
C ALA A 101 1.18 -19.35 7.50
N ARG A 102 0.46 -20.45 7.18
CA ARG A 102 -0.46 -20.47 6.01
C ARG A 102 -1.66 -19.55 6.22
N VAL A 103 -2.22 -19.51 7.43
CA VAL A 103 -3.29 -18.56 7.77
C VAL A 103 -2.83 -17.12 7.58
N TRP A 104 -1.63 -16.79 8.08
CA TRP A 104 -1.03 -15.47 7.87
C TRP A 104 -0.87 -15.12 6.39
N GLN A 105 -0.35 -16.04 5.58
CA GLN A 105 -0.19 -15.83 4.15
C GLN A 105 -1.53 -15.65 3.43
N GLY A 106 -2.54 -16.47 3.78
CA GLY A 106 -3.91 -16.34 3.25
C GLY A 106 -4.55 -15.01 3.63
N TYR A 107 -4.37 -14.60 4.88
CA TYR A 107 -4.82 -13.30 5.36
C TYR A 107 -4.17 -12.14 4.59
N GLY A 108 -2.84 -12.15 4.46
CA GLY A 108 -2.11 -11.15 3.68
C GLY A 108 -2.54 -11.12 2.21
N PHE A 109 -2.84 -12.28 1.61
CA PHE A 109 -3.40 -12.35 0.26
C PHE A 109 -4.76 -11.66 0.16
N LEU A 110 -5.68 -11.94 1.07
CA LEU A 110 -7.01 -11.31 1.10
C LEU A 110 -6.92 -9.79 1.27
N LEU A 111 -6.02 -9.33 2.13
CA LEU A 111 -5.78 -7.89 2.32
C LEU A 111 -5.28 -7.23 1.03
N LEU A 112 -4.35 -7.87 0.32
CA LEU A 112 -3.84 -7.35 -0.95
C LEU A 112 -4.90 -7.35 -2.05
N CYS A 113 -5.77 -8.36 -2.10
CA CYS A 113 -6.92 -8.38 -3.02
C CYS A 113 -7.87 -7.22 -2.72
N TRP A 114 -8.18 -7.01 -1.44
CA TRP A 114 -9.03 -5.90 -1.02
C TRP A 114 -8.46 -4.53 -1.39
N GLN A 115 -7.16 -4.33 -1.09
CA GLN A 115 -6.49 -3.09 -1.48
C GLN A 115 -6.44 -2.93 -2.99
N GLY A 116 -6.24 -4.02 -3.73
CA GLY A 116 -6.30 -4.04 -5.19
C GLY A 116 -7.68 -3.62 -5.72
N GLU A 117 -8.76 -4.08 -5.09
CA GLU A 117 -10.14 -3.65 -5.42
C GLU A 117 -10.34 -2.16 -5.17
N SER A 118 -9.86 -1.64 -4.03
CA SER A 118 -9.94 -0.22 -3.72
C SER A 118 -9.19 0.63 -4.75
N LEU A 119 -7.94 0.26 -5.09
CA LEU A 119 -7.15 0.96 -6.10
C LEU A 119 -7.77 0.89 -7.50
N LEU A 120 -8.37 -0.24 -7.85
CA LEU A 120 -9.09 -0.39 -9.11
C LEU A 120 -10.33 0.51 -9.15
N THR A 121 -11.08 0.58 -8.06
CA THR A 121 -12.23 1.48 -7.92
C THR A 121 -11.82 2.94 -8.06
N ASP A 122 -10.76 3.35 -7.36
CA ASP A 122 -10.24 4.71 -7.44
C ASP A 122 -9.85 5.07 -8.88
N MET A 123 -9.19 4.15 -9.60
CA MET A 123 -8.82 4.33 -10.99
C MET A 123 -10.03 4.44 -11.91
N VAL A 124 -11.04 3.59 -11.71
CA VAL A 124 -12.29 3.61 -12.49
C VAL A 124 -13.04 4.93 -12.27
N CYS A 125 -13.21 5.35 -11.00
CA CYS A 125 -13.86 6.61 -10.68
C CYS A 125 -13.13 7.80 -11.30
N LEU A 126 -11.80 7.81 -11.21
CA LEU A 126 -10.99 8.88 -11.80
C LEU A 126 -11.18 8.99 -13.33
N PHE A 127 -11.28 7.85 -14.01
CA PHE A 127 -11.53 7.83 -15.46
C PHE A 127 -12.95 8.21 -15.83
N THR A 128 -13.95 7.58 -15.23
CA THR A 128 -15.35 7.71 -15.64
C THR A 128 -15.95 9.07 -15.29
N GLU A 129 -15.48 9.67 -14.21
CA GLU A 129 -16.00 10.95 -13.73
C GLU A 129 -15.06 12.12 -14.05
N GLY A 130 -13.73 11.86 -14.13
CA GLY A 130 -12.72 12.91 -14.32
C GLY A 130 -12.24 13.11 -15.76
N VAL A 131 -12.26 12.08 -16.60
CA VAL A 131 -11.63 12.12 -17.93
C VAL A 131 -12.61 11.79 -19.05
N VAL A 132 -13.42 10.73 -18.90
CA VAL A 132 -14.31 10.22 -19.96
C VAL A 132 -15.69 9.92 -19.41
N THR A 133 -16.64 10.80 -19.66
CA THR A 133 -17.96 10.80 -19.02
C THR A 133 -18.95 9.75 -19.52
N ASN A 134 -18.65 8.93 -20.52
CA ASN A 134 -19.62 8.00 -21.13
C ASN A 134 -19.11 6.56 -21.26
N VAL A 135 -18.14 6.15 -20.43
CA VAL A 135 -17.64 4.76 -20.47
C VAL A 135 -18.22 4.00 -19.28
N GLU A 136 -18.73 2.81 -19.58
CA GLU A 136 -19.23 1.91 -18.54
C GLU A 136 -18.09 1.50 -17.58
N PRO A 137 -18.27 1.63 -16.25
CA PRO A 137 -17.23 1.37 -15.25
C PRO A 137 -16.59 -0.03 -15.35
N PHE A 138 -17.37 -1.02 -15.74
CA PHE A 138 -16.90 -2.40 -15.91
C PHE A 138 -15.79 -2.51 -16.98
N TRP A 139 -15.97 -1.89 -18.14
CA TRP A 139 -14.96 -1.95 -19.21
C TRP A 139 -13.67 -1.24 -18.82
N MET A 140 -13.78 -0.11 -18.12
CA MET A 140 -12.60 0.59 -17.60
C MET A 140 -11.87 -0.23 -16.56
N ALA A 141 -12.60 -0.90 -15.65
CA ALA A 141 -12.02 -1.81 -14.68
C ALA A 141 -11.30 -2.98 -15.37
N LEU A 142 -11.91 -3.58 -16.39
CA LEU A 142 -11.33 -4.68 -17.14
C LEU A 142 -10.02 -4.27 -17.84
N VAL A 143 -10.03 -3.14 -18.56
CA VAL A 143 -8.83 -2.63 -19.25
C VAL A 143 -7.72 -2.31 -18.25
N THR A 144 -8.05 -1.65 -17.15
CA THR A 144 -7.09 -1.32 -16.09
C THR A 144 -6.49 -2.58 -15.45
N LEU A 145 -7.33 -3.58 -15.16
CA LEU A 145 -6.88 -4.85 -14.61
C LEU A 145 -5.97 -5.61 -15.58
N LEU A 146 -6.31 -5.65 -16.87
CA LEU A 146 -5.47 -6.27 -17.90
C LEU A 146 -4.13 -5.55 -18.02
N ALA A 147 -4.13 -4.21 -18.02
CA ALA A 147 -2.89 -3.43 -18.04
C ALA A 147 -2.02 -3.71 -16.80
N ALA A 148 -2.63 -3.78 -15.61
CA ALA A 148 -1.92 -4.12 -14.38
C ALA A 148 -1.34 -5.55 -14.41
N LEU A 149 -2.09 -6.53 -14.94
CA LEU A 149 -1.62 -7.90 -15.13
C LEU A 149 -0.45 -7.97 -16.11
N CYS A 150 -0.48 -7.21 -17.21
CA CYS A 150 0.65 -7.11 -18.13
C CYS A 150 1.89 -6.51 -17.45
N CYS A 151 1.71 -5.53 -16.57
CA CYS A 151 2.80 -4.94 -15.80
C CYS A 151 3.35 -5.87 -14.71
N CYS A 152 2.58 -6.87 -14.24
CA CYS A 152 2.96 -7.78 -13.15
C CYS A 152 4.11 -8.74 -13.47
N GLN A 153 4.65 -8.73 -14.68
CA GLN A 153 5.75 -9.62 -15.08
C GLN A 153 6.95 -9.48 -14.14
N GLU A 154 7.58 -10.61 -13.79
CA GLU A 154 8.60 -10.70 -12.73
C GLU A 154 9.77 -9.71 -12.90
N LYS A 155 10.18 -9.46 -14.13
CA LYS A 155 11.30 -8.55 -14.47
C LYS A 155 10.84 -7.15 -14.91
N GLY A 156 9.61 -7.01 -15.35
CA GLY A 156 9.06 -5.76 -15.89
C GLY A 156 8.73 -4.75 -14.80
N LEU A 157 7.93 -5.16 -13.83
CA LEU A 157 7.44 -4.27 -12.77
C LEU A 157 8.56 -3.59 -11.96
N PRO A 158 9.60 -4.30 -11.46
CA PRO A 158 10.69 -3.63 -10.73
C PRO A 158 11.41 -2.59 -11.55
N ARG A 159 11.59 -2.83 -12.85
CA ARG A 159 12.23 -1.87 -13.77
C ARG A 159 11.35 -0.64 -14.00
N CYS A 160 10.05 -0.85 -14.23
CA CYS A 160 9.08 0.24 -14.36
C CYS A 160 9.04 1.10 -13.09
N VAL A 161 8.93 0.49 -11.92
CA VAL A 161 8.93 1.21 -10.64
C VAL A 161 10.25 1.97 -10.44
N TRP A 162 11.38 1.34 -10.75
CA TRP A 162 12.68 1.99 -10.62
C TRP A 162 12.83 3.20 -11.54
N LEU A 163 12.34 3.11 -12.78
CA LEU A 163 12.37 4.20 -13.76
C LEU A 163 11.41 5.32 -13.39
N LEU A 164 10.17 4.96 -13.01
CA LEU A 164 9.10 5.93 -12.79
C LEU A 164 9.13 6.59 -11.41
N ARG A 165 9.86 6.03 -10.44
CA ARG A 165 9.94 6.60 -9.08
C ARG A 165 10.43 8.04 -9.05
N PHE A 166 11.42 8.39 -9.90
CA PHE A 166 11.96 9.75 -9.95
C PHE A 166 10.98 10.74 -10.60
N PRO A 167 10.43 10.49 -11.79
CA PRO A 167 9.39 11.33 -12.36
C PRO A 167 8.20 11.52 -11.43
N LEU A 168 7.71 10.46 -10.78
CA LEU A 168 6.60 10.54 -9.84
C LEU A 168 6.96 11.34 -8.58
N LEU A 169 8.18 11.21 -8.07
CA LEU A 169 8.66 12.02 -6.94
C LEU A 169 8.75 13.50 -7.33
N VAL A 170 9.34 13.80 -8.48
CA VAL A 170 9.43 15.19 -8.97
C VAL A 170 8.04 15.78 -9.14
N LEU A 171 7.12 15.01 -9.72
CA LEU A 171 5.73 15.42 -9.86
C LEU A 171 5.08 15.69 -8.49
N ALA A 172 5.24 14.79 -7.53
CA ALA A 172 4.70 14.98 -6.18
C ALA A 172 5.26 16.25 -5.51
N LEU A 173 6.54 16.55 -5.70
CA LEU A 173 7.16 17.78 -5.18
C LEU A 173 6.65 19.03 -5.91
N LEU A 174 6.43 18.99 -7.22
CA LEU A 174 5.83 20.10 -7.97
C LEU A 174 4.39 20.36 -7.53
N LEU A 175 3.60 19.30 -7.32
CA LEU A 175 2.24 19.41 -6.79
C LEU A 175 2.23 19.98 -5.37
N LEU A 176 3.13 19.52 -4.52
CA LEU A 176 3.29 20.05 -3.17
C LEU A 176 3.64 21.55 -3.22
N ALA A 177 4.56 21.95 -4.07
CA ALA A 177 4.92 23.35 -4.24
C ALA A 177 3.74 24.20 -4.71
N ASP A 178 2.96 23.73 -5.71
CA ASP A 178 1.79 24.44 -6.22
C ASP A 178 0.67 24.55 -5.15
N LEU A 179 0.43 23.53 -4.36
CA LEU A 179 -0.51 23.58 -3.23
C LEU A 179 -0.05 24.57 -2.15
N LEU A 180 1.25 24.58 -1.83
CA LEU A 180 1.80 25.50 -0.83
C LEU A 180 1.72 26.98 -1.25
N THR A 181 1.78 27.29 -2.56
CA THR A 181 1.58 28.67 -3.04
C THR A 181 0.16 29.19 -2.81
N LYS A 182 -0.79 28.29 -2.60
CA LYS A 182 -2.22 28.61 -2.40
C LYS A 182 -2.66 28.37 -0.95
N ALA A 183 -1.74 27.98 -0.09
CA ALA A 183 -2.02 27.69 1.32
C ALA A 183 -2.46 28.96 2.06
N GLN A 184 -3.58 28.87 2.78
CA GLN A 184 -4.15 29.92 3.61
C GLN A 184 -4.45 29.35 4.99
N LEU A 185 -3.97 30.02 6.03
CA LEU A 185 -4.19 29.56 7.43
C LEU A 185 -5.65 29.67 7.84
N ASP A 186 -6.42 30.55 7.22
CA ASP A 186 -7.85 30.71 7.48
C ASP A 186 -8.67 29.44 7.14
N PHE A 187 -8.17 28.59 6.23
CA PHE A 187 -8.83 27.33 5.89
C PHE A 187 -8.68 26.25 6.96
N LEU A 188 -7.87 26.49 7.99
CA LEU A 188 -7.81 25.61 9.18
C LEU A 188 -9.02 25.74 10.11
N HIS A 189 -9.91 26.69 9.90
CA HIS A 189 -11.06 26.88 10.75
C HIS A 189 -12.33 26.25 10.14
N PRO A 190 -13.11 25.48 10.94
CA PRO A 190 -12.82 24.99 12.28
C PRO A 190 -11.90 23.76 12.27
N ILE A 191 -10.85 23.78 13.11
CA ILE A 191 -9.86 22.68 13.24
C ILE A 191 -10.52 21.37 13.71
N SER A 192 -11.65 21.46 14.41
CA SER A 192 -12.40 20.31 14.92
C SER A 192 -13.16 19.53 13.84
N GLY A 193 -13.25 20.05 12.59
CA GLY A 193 -14.09 19.45 11.55
C GLY A 193 -15.59 19.58 11.84
N ALA A 194 -16.44 18.99 11.01
CA ALA A 194 -17.88 19.09 11.12
C ALA A 194 -18.49 17.99 12.02
N GLY A 195 -18.39 18.15 13.33
CA GLY A 195 -19.28 17.48 14.29
C GLY A 195 -19.09 15.98 14.55
N ASP A 196 -20.02 15.37 15.30
CA ASP A 196 -19.95 13.99 15.84
C ASP A 196 -19.88 12.87 14.79
N ALA A 197 -20.31 13.11 13.56
CA ALA A 197 -20.18 12.17 12.44
C ALA A 197 -18.71 11.85 12.10
N VAL A 198 -17.79 12.75 12.43
CA VAL A 198 -16.35 12.60 12.26
C VAL A 198 -15.83 11.39 13.04
N ASN A 199 -16.28 11.19 14.27
CA ASN A 199 -15.75 10.15 15.15
C ASN A 199 -16.05 8.72 14.69
N GLN A 200 -17.26 8.45 14.18
CA GLN A 200 -17.62 7.11 13.69
C GLN A 200 -16.99 6.80 12.34
N ARG A 201 -17.01 7.76 11.40
CA ARG A 201 -16.41 7.60 10.07
C ARG A 201 -14.90 7.51 10.14
N LEU A 202 -14.29 8.24 11.08
CA LEU A 202 -12.87 8.19 11.38
C LEU A 202 -12.39 6.80 11.76
N PHE A 203 -13.09 6.15 12.68
CA PHE A 203 -12.74 4.79 13.08
C PHE A 203 -12.84 3.80 11.92
N LEU A 204 -13.74 4.05 10.98
CA LEU A 204 -13.93 3.19 9.79
C LEU A 204 -12.86 3.42 8.72
N SER A 205 -12.40 4.66 8.51
CA SER A 205 -11.37 4.97 7.51
C SER A 205 -9.93 4.78 8.01
N GLN A 206 -9.73 4.92 9.32
CA GLN A 206 -8.41 4.91 9.98
C GLN A 206 -7.57 3.66 9.71
N ASN A 207 -8.22 2.50 9.67
CA ASN A 207 -7.52 1.24 9.54
C ASN A 207 -6.98 0.99 8.13
N ALA A 208 -7.49 1.72 7.14
CA ALA A 208 -7.09 1.53 5.75
C ALA A 208 -5.75 2.19 5.39
N LEU A 209 -5.40 3.31 6.05
CA LEU A 209 -4.17 4.05 5.76
C LEU A 209 -2.90 3.35 6.24
N GLY A 210 -2.98 2.68 7.38
CA GLY A 210 -1.79 2.13 8.04
C GLY A 210 -1.37 0.73 7.59
N TRP A 211 -2.29 -0.08 7.05
CA TRP A 211 -1.98 -1.47 6.77
C TRP A 211 -0.88 -1.71 5.72
N PRO A 212 -0.69 -0.87 4.66
CA PRO A 212 0.41 -1.07 3.72
C PRO A 212 1.78 -1.07 4.39
N LEU A 213 1.91 -0.46 5.58
CA LEU A 213 3.13 -0.47 6.37
C LEU A 213 3.53 -1.87 6.85
N LEU A 214 2.56 -2.75 7.06
CA LEU A 214 2.81 -4.12 7.47
C LEU A 214 3.61 -4.92 6.44
N LEU A 215 3.48 -4.59 5.15
CA LEU A 215 4.27 -5.23 4.09
C LEU A 215 5.77 -5.00 4.24
N PHE A 216 6.19 -3.91 4.92
CA PHE A 216 7.60 -3.69 5.23
C PHE A 216 8.14 -4.69 6.25
N ALA A 217 7.28 -5.31 7.07
CA ALA A 217 7.69 -6.37 7.99
C ALA A 217 8.08 -7.66 7.26
N GLU A 218 7.58 -7.87 6.03
CA GLU A 218 7.99 -9.01 5.17
C GLU A 218 9.35 -8.80 4.49
N LEU A 219 9.95 -7.61 4.59
CA LEU A 219 11.28 -7.39 4.04
C LEU A 219 12.34 -8.08 4.91
N PRO A 220 13.27 -8.82 4.30
CA PRO A 220 14.41 -9.35 5.03
C PRO A 220 15.28 -8.19 5.55
N PRO A 221 15.98 -8.39 6.71
CA PRO A 221 16.88 -7.39 7.25
C PRO A 221 17.98 -7.08 6.23
N GLY A 222 18.33 -5.81 6.11
CA GLY A 222 19.42 -5.40 5.23
C GLY A 222 20.77 -5.43 5.93
N THR A 223 21.82 -5.42 5.15
CA THR A 223 23.21 -5.40 5.63
C THR A 223 23.70 -3.99 6.00
N GLY A 224 22.93 -2.94 5.71
CA GLY A 224 23.32 -1.54 5.89
C GLY A 224 22.73 -0.87 7.12
N ARG A 225 23.55 -0.08 7.82
CA ARG A 225 23.20 0.66 9.06
C ARG A 225 22.09 1.72 8.88
N ARG A 226 21.75 2.16 7.66
CA ARG A 226 20.78 3.24 7.37
C ARG A 226 19.71 2.79 6.38
N GLU A 227 18.94 1.80 6.76
CA GLU A 227 17.77 1.44 5.97
C GLU A 227 16.56 2.30 6.40
N THR A 228 16.35 3.38 5.67
CA THR A 228 15.10 4.15 5.81
C THR A 228 13.93 3.29 5.33
N GLY A 229 13.14 2.80 6.28
CA GLY A 229 11.94 1.97 6.02
C GLY A 229 10.82 2.75 5.29
N PRO A 230 9.61 2.75 5.80
CA PRO A 230 8.47 3.46 5.22
C PRO A 230 8.48 4.97 5.48
N LEU A 231 9.43 5.51 6.24
CA LEU A 231 9.43 6.91 6.68
C LEU A 231 9.35 7.94 5.53
N PRO A 232 10.16 7.83 4.44
CA PRO A 232 10.12 8.83 3.37
C PRO A 232 8.75 8.98 2.70
N PRO A 233 8.06 7.88 2.28
CA PRO A 233 6.73 8.02 1.68
C PRO A 233 5.68 8.55 2.66
N LEU A 234 5.77 8.25 3.95
CA LEU A 234 4.87 8.77 4.96
C LEU A 234 5.04 10.27 5.20
N VAL A 235 6.28 10.74 5.28
CA VAL A 235 6.57 12.18 5.43
C VAL A 235 6.04 12.94 4.21
N LEU A 236 6.29 12.45 3.00
CA LEU A 236 5.79 13.09 1.78
C LEU A 236 4.26 13.09 1.74
N PHE A 237 3.62 11.99 2.13
CA PHE A 237 2.15 11.91 2.25
C PHE A 237 1.61 12.96 3.23
N LEU A 238 2.17 13.05 4.44
CA LEU A 238 1.72 14.00 5.45
C LEU A 238 1.92 15.45 5.00
N LEU A 239 3.02 15.75 4.32
CA LEU A 239 3.26 17.08 3.75
C LEU A 239 2.23 17.41 2.66
N MET A 240 1.91 16.47 1.76
CA MET A 240 0.90 16.68 0.72
C MET A 240 -0.49 16.82 1.31
N LEU A 241 -0.85 16.01 2.31
CA LEU A 241 -2.13 16.12 3.00
C LEU A 241 -2.27 17.48 3.70
N SER A 242 -1.23 17.90 4.42
CA SER A 242 -1.23 19.21 5.10
C SER A 242 -1.35 20.36 4.09
N ALA A 243 -0.61 20.30 2.98
CA ALA A 243 -0.70 21.30 1.93
C ALA A 243 -2.08 21.33 1.27
N ALA A 244 -2.70 20.19 1.04
CA ALA A 244 -4.05 20.09 0.50
C ALA A 244 -5.10 20.68 1.45
N VAL A 245 -5.00 20.41 2.76
CA VAL A 245 -5.87 21.02 3.79
C VAL A 245 -5.74 22.53 3.80
N LEU A 246 -4.51 23.05 3.72
CA LEU A 246 -4.26 24.49 3.71
C LEU A 246 -4.68 25.18 2.41
N ALA A 247 -4.72 24.46 1.30
CA ALA A 247 -5.11 24.99 -0.01
C ALA A 247 -6.64 24.90 -0.27
N LEU A 248 -7.38 24.09 0.50
CA LEU A 248 -8.78 23.77 0.28
C LEU A 248 -9.66 24.29 1.41
N PRO A 249 -10.65 25.16 1.11
CA PRO A 249 -11.68 25.52 2.09
C PRO A 249 -12.40 24.28 2.60
N THR A 250 -12.59 24.16 3.92
CA THR A 250 -13.25 23.01 4.56
C THR A 250 -14.66 22.78 3.98
N GLU A 251 -15.40 23.82 3.73
CA GLU A 251 -16.74 23.76 3.15
C GLU A 251 -16.73 23.11 1.77
N LEU A 252 -15.74 23.45 0.95
CA LEU A 252 -15.61 22.87 -0.40
C LEU A 252 -15.17 21.41 -0.36
N ALA A 253 -14.26 21.05 0.56
CA ALA A 253 -13.85 19.66 0.76
C ALA A 253 -15.04 18.75 1.13
N MET A 254 -15.96 19.25 1.94
CA MET A 254 -17.16 18.53 2.39
C MET A 254 -18.29 18.49 1.36
N THR A 255 -18.23 19.28 0.27
CA THR A 255 -19.24 19.24 -0.81
C THR A 255 -19.00 18.10 -1.80
N ALA A 256 -17.87 17.40 -1.72
CA ALA A 256 -17.58 16.24 -2.56
C ALA A 256 -18.64 15.14 -2.33
N LYS A 257 -19.48 14.93 -3.34
CA LYS A 257 -20.60 13.98 -3.25
C LYS A 257 -20.20 12.54 -3.47
N ASN A 258 -19.09 12.33 -4.15
CA ASN A 258 -18.60 11.02 -4.51
C ASN A 258 -17.05 10.96 -4.39
N LEU A 259 -16.50 9.75 -4.52
CA LEU A 259 -15.08 9.50 -4.42
C LEU A 259 -14.26 10.27 -5.48
N ALA A 260 -14.80 10.39 -6.68
CA ALA A 260 -14.11 11.08 -7.77
C ALA A 260 -14.05 12.58 -7.53
N ASP A 261 -15.14 13.19 -7.06
CA ASP A 261 -15.13 14.60 -6.65
C ASP A 261 -14.06 14.84 -5.59
N ALA A 262 -13.98 13.97 -4.58
CA ALA A 262 -12.98 14.07 -3.52
C ALA A 262 -11.54 13.95 -4.05
N MET A 263 -11.29 13.06 -5.01
CA MET A 263 -9.98 12.89 -5.62
C MET A 263 -9.61 14.05 -6.57
N LEU A 264 -10.58 14.59 -7.27
CA LEU A 264 -10.37 15.67 -8.22
C LEU A 264 -10.29 17.04 -7.55
N LEU A 265 -10.89 17.20 -6.38
CA LEU A 265 -10.96 18.47 -5.66
C LEU A 265 -9.57 19.11 -5.45
N PRO A 266 -8.54 18.42 -4.94
CA PRO A 266 -7.21 19.00 -4.84
C PRO A 266 -6.62 19.42 -6.19
N LEU A 267 -7.00 18.71 -7.27
CA LEU A 267 -6.52 18.99 -8.62
C LEU A 267 -7.14 20.27 -9.21
N VAL A 268 -8.35 20.65 -8.77
CA VAL A 268 -9.02 21.87 -9.25
C VAL A 268 -8.21 23.12 -8.91
N PHE A 269 -7.50 23.10 -7.79
CA PHE A 269 -6.68 24.23 -7.34
C PHE A 269 -5.31 24.31 -8.01
N LEU A 270 -4.93 23.29 -8.77
CA LEU A 270 -3.67 23.31 -9.52
C LEU A 270 -3.81 24.14 -10.80
N THR A 271 -2.70 24.68 -11.28
CA THR A 271 -2.65 25.28 -12.60
C THR A 271 -3.05 24.25 -13.67
N PRO A 272 -3.66 24.63 -14.81
CA PRO A 272 -4.16 23.68 -15.80
C PRO A 272 -3.11 22.65 -16.26
N THR A 273 -1.87 23.10 -16.44
CA THR A 273 -0.75 22.22 -16.83
C THR A 273 -0.41 21.23 -15.72
N ASN A 274 -0.28 21.69 -14.46
CA ASN A 274 0.01 20.85 -13.33
C ASN A 274 -1.14 19.88 -13.03
N ARG A 275 -2.38 20.29 -13.27
CA ARG A 275 -3.56 19.42 -13.15
C ARG A 275 -3.47 18.21 -14.08
N LEU A 276 -3.16 18.43 -15.37
CA LEU A 276 -3.01 17.32 -16.32
C LEU A 276 -1.86 16.39 -15.94
N LEU A 277 -0.70 16.95 -15.57
CA LEU A 277 0.44 16.17 -15.11
C LEU A 277 0.13 15.38 -13.84
N ALA A 278 -0.58 15.99 -12.89
CA ALA A 278 -1.02 15.34 -11.66
C ALA A 278 -1.95 14.17 -11.95
N LEU A 279 -2.95 14.38 -12.83
CA LEU A 279 -3.89 13.35 -13.23
C LEU A 279 -3.17 12.14 -13.84
N VAL A 280 -2.33 12.39 -14.85
CA VAL A 280 -1.56 11.31 -15.51
C VAL A 280 -0.63 10.60 -14.53
N GLY A 281 0.10 11.35 -13.69
CA GLY A 281 0.97 10.78 -12.69
C GLY A 281 0.23 9.94 -11.66
N TRP A 282 -0.95 10.39 -11.25
CA TRP A 282 -1.80 9.64 -10.32
C TRP A 282 -2.29 8.33 -10.95
N MET A 283 -2.78 8.38 -12.19
CA MET A 283 -3.21 7.19 -12.93
C MET A 283 -2.09 6.16 -13.08
N VAL A 284 -0.88 6.61 -13.44
CA VAL A 284 0.30 5.74 -13.50
C VAL A 284 0.65 5.18 -12.12
N GLY A 285 0.56 6.00 -11.08
CA GLY A 285 0.79 5.59 -9.69
C GLY A 285 -0.20 4.50 -9.25
N LEU A 286 -1.50 4.70 -9.48
CA LEU A 286 -2.56 3.73 -9.16
C LEU A 286 -2.38 2.41 -9.93
N LEU A 287 -2.07 2.48 -11.23
CA LEU A 287 -1.80 1.30 -12.05
C LEU A 287 -0.61 0.50 -11.51
N LEU A 288 0.50 1.17 -11.18
CA LEU A 288 1.67 0.51 -10.59
C LEU A 288 1.37 -0.07 -9.21
N ALA A 289 0.62 0.64 -8.37
CA ALA A 289 0.23 0.15 -7.05
C ALA A 289 -0.68 -1.09 -7.17
N LEU A 290 -1.63 -1.10 -8.10
CA LEU A 290 -2.45 -2.27 -8.41
C LEU A 290 -1.58 -3.45 -8.89
N ALA A 291 -0.64 -3.21 -9.80
CA ALA A 291 0.29 -4.24 -10.28
C ALA A 291 1.16 -4.81 -9.15
N ILE A 292 1.63 -3.96 -8.23
CA ILE A 292 2.38 -4.39 -7.04
C ILE A 292 1.50 -5.25 -6.12
N SER A 293 0.24 -4.84 -5.88
CA SER A 293 -0.72 -5.59 -5.08
C SER A 293 -0.94 -7.00 -5.65
N LEU A 294 -1.20 -7.11 -6.95
CA LEU A 294 -1.39 -8.38 -7.67
C LEU A 294 -0.15 -9.27 -7.58
N ARG A 295 1.02 -8.70 -7.84
CA ARG A 295 2.30 -9.45 -7.78
C ARG A 295 2.58 -9.96 -6.36
N ARG A 296 2.31 -9.16 -5.35
CA ARG A 296 2.49 -9.55 -3.94
C ARG A 296 1.49 -10.61 -3.52
N GLY A 297 0.23 -10.46 -3.91
CA GLY A 297 -0.80 -11.46 -3.69
C GLY A 297 -0.40 -12.81 -4.30
N THR A 298 0.04 -12.82 -5.55
CA THR A 298 0.49 -14.06 -6.20
C THR A 298 1.73 -14.66 -5.54
N SER A 299 2.66 -13.84 -5.03
CA SER A 299 3.84 -14.33 -4.31
C SER A 299 3.49 -15.02 -2.99
N LEU A 300 2.51 -14.48 -2.25
CA LEU A 300 2.01 -15.09 -1.02
C LEU A 300 1.33 -16.43 -1.29
N LEU A 301 0.59 -16.55 -2.38
CA LEU A 301 -0.04 -17.81 -2.77
C LEU A 301 0.95 -18.89 -3.22
N ARG A 302 1.99 -18.51 -3.95
CA ARG A 302 3.10 -19.43 -4.28
C ARG A 302 3.71 -20.01 -3.01
N ALA A 303 3.85 -19.19 -1.97
CA ALA A 303 4.37 -19.62 -0.67
C ALA A 303 3.42 -20.58 0.08
N LEU A 304 2.11 -20.59 -0.26
CA LEU A 304 1.14 -21.56 0.26
C LEU A 304 1.25 -22.98 -0.34
N GLY A 305 2.18 -23.21 -1.27
CA GLY A 305 2.50 -24.53 -1.80
C GLY A 305 2.04 -24.80 -3.25
N LYS A 306 1.60 -23.77 -3.98
CA LYS A 306 1.33 -23.87 -5.42
C LYS A 306 2.43 -23.15 -6.21
N PRO A 307 3.41 -23.85 -6.82
CA PRO A 307 4.56 -23.22 -7.46
C PRO A 307 4.19 -22.33 -8.66
N HIS A 308 3.11 -22.64 -9.35
CA HIS A 308 2.58 -21.83 -10.46
C HIS A 308 1.07 -21.65 -10.30
N PRO A 309 0.58 -20.43 -10.06
CA PRO A 309 -0.85 -20.18 -10.13
C PRO A 309 -1.33 -20.45 -11.56
N SER A 310 -2.26 -21.39 -11.70
CA SER A 310 -2.88 -21.75 -12.98
C SER A 310 -3.81 -20.61 -13.46
N TRP A 311 -4.13 -20.58 -14.75
CA TRP A 311 -5.07 -19.61 -15.32
C TRP A 311 -6.42 -19.51 -14.56
N PRO A 312 -7.02 -20.61 -14.00
CA PRO A 312 -8.24 -20.50 -13.20
C PRO A 312 -8.06 -19.61 -11.96
N PHE A 313 -6.85 -19.54 -11.41
CA PHE A 313 -6.53 -18.65 -10.30
C PHE A 313 -6.59 -17.17 -10.71
N TYR A 314 -5.96 -16.82 -11.84
CA TYR A 314 -6.03 -15.44 -12.35
C TYR A 314 -7.44 -15.06 -12.76
N ALA A 315 -8.21 -16.00 -13.32
CA ALA A 315 -9.62 -15.80 -13.62
C ALA A 315 -10.44 -15.56 -12.33
N GLY A 316 -10.23 -16.38 -11.29
CA GLY A 316 -10.90 -16.20 -10.00
C GLY A 316 -10.54 -14.86 -9.34
N LEU A 317 -9.27 -14.47 -9.41
CA LEU A 317 -8.81 -13.16 -8.92
C LEU A 317 -9.43 -12.01 -9.72
N ALA A 318 -9.50 -12.13 -11.05
CA ALA A 318 -10.13 -11.15 -11.90
C ALA A 318 -11.62 -11.00 -11.58
N VAL A 319 -12.34 -12.11 -11.39
CA VAL A 319 -13.73 -12.09 -10.97
C VAL A 319 -13.90 -11.40 -9.63
N LEU A 320 -13.06 -11.72 -8.64
CA LEU A 320 -13.10 -11.10 -7.31
C LEU A 320 -12.89 -9.59 -7.35
N LEU A 321 -12.02 -9.10 -8.23
CA LEU A 321 -11.72 -7.68 -8.39
C LEU A 321 -12.76 -6.94 -9.26
N LEU A 322 -13.34 -7.62 -10.26
CA LEU A 322 -14.29 -7.02 -11.18
C LEU A 322 -15.75 -7.11 -10.69
N ALA A 323 -16.10 -8.12 -9.88
CA ALA A 323 -17.46 -8.28 -9.39
C ALA A 323 -17.99 -7.04 -8.65
N PRO A 324 -17.23 -6.36 -7.79
CA PRO A 324 -17.67 -5.12 -7.15
C PRO A 324 -17.91 -3.95 -8.11
N GLN A 325 -17.44 -4.03 -9.34
CA GLN A 325 -17.61 -2.97 -10.36
C GLN A 325 -18.92 -3.12 -11.15
N THR A 326 -19.64 -4.21 -10.97
CA THR A 326 -20.94 -4.42 -11.61
C THR A 326 -22.07 -3.73 -10.84
N ALA A 327 -23.08 -3.22 -11.53
CA ALA A 327 -24.16 -2.41 -10.94
C ALA A 327 -24.95 -3.12 -9.83
N GLY A 328 -25.00 -4.47 -9.83
CA GLY A 328 -25.74 -5.25 -8.82
C GLY A 328 -25.01 -5.48 -7.49
N THR A 329 -23.76 -5.08 -7.36
CA THR A 329 -22.91 -5.45 -6.22
C THR A 329 -22.62 -4.32 -5.25
N GLN A 330 -23.35 -3.20 -5.31
CA GLN A 330 -23.21 -2.09 -4.34
C GLN A 330 -23.37 -2.56 -2.89
N THR A 331 -24.28 -3.50 -2.64
CA THR A 331 -24.47 -4.10 -1.32
C THR A 331 -23.22 -4.86 -0.86
N LEU A 332 -22.59 -5.64 -1.74
CA LEU A 332 -21.35 -6.36 -1.44
C LEU A 332 -20.21 -5.37 -1.11
N ARG A 333 -20.07 -4.32 -1.91
CA ARG A 333 -19.07 -3.26 -1.68
C ARG A 333 -19.31 -2.57 -0.33
N HIS A 334 -20.55 -2.26 0.01
CA HIS A 334 -20.89 -1.67 1.29
C HIS A 334 -20.55 -2.60 2.47
N MET A 335 -20.90 -3.89 2.38
CA MET A 335 -20.53 -4.91 3.37
C MET A 335 -19.02 -5.02 3.53
N LEU A 336 -18.29 -5.04 2.42
CA LEU A 336 -16.82 -5.09 2.44
C LEU A 336 -16.24 -3.85 3.14
N LYS A 337 -16.73 -2.66 2.87
CA LYS A 337 -16.30 -1.43 3.55
C LYS A 337 -16.58 -1.47 5.06
N LEU A 338 -17.69 -2.05 5.49
CA LEU A 338 -18.01 -2.22 6.91
C LEU A 338 -17.10 -3.23 7.62
N LEU A 339 -16.68 -4.30 6.92
CA LEU A 339 -15.79 -5.32 7.47
C LEU A 339 -14.30 -4.89 7.49
N GLN A 340 -13.94 -3.95 6.63
CA GLN A 340 -12.56 -3.49 6.46
C GLN A 340 -11.86 -3.10 7.78
N PRO A 341 -12.44 -2.24 8.65
CA PRO A 341 -11.76 -1.80 9.87
C PRO A 341 -11.55 -2.95 10.86
N TRP A 342 -12.45 -3.92 10.92
CA TRP A 342 -12.35 -5.06 11.82
C TRP A 342 -11.35 -6.12 11.34
N LEU A 343 -11.23 -6.30 10.03
CA LEU A 343 -10.32 -7.28 9.45
C LEU A 343 -8.90 -6.75 9.38
N LEU A 344 -8.70 -5.49 9.01
CA LEU A 344 -7.36 -4.97 8.71
C LEU A 344 -6.48 -4.87 9.95
N ALA A 345 -6.75 -3.97 10.87
CA ALA A 345 -5.86 -3.74 11.99
C ALA A 345 -6.06 -4.74 13.16
N PRO A 346 -7.30 -4.99 13.64
CA PRO A 346 -7.50 -5.93 14.74
C PRO A 346 -7.14 -7.36 14.37
N GLY A 347 -7.50 -7.82 13.17
CA GLY A 347 -7.16 -9.16 12.70
C GLY A 347 -5.65 -9.37 12.56
N ALA A 348 -4.93 -8.40 11.99
CA ALA A 348 -3.47 -8.43 11.92
C ALA A 348 -2.82 -8.37 13.31
N ALA A 349 -3.32 -7.53 14.22
CA ALA A 349 -2.83 -7.42 15.58
C ALA A 349 -2.98 -8.74 16.36
N LEU A 350 -4.15 -9.38 16.25
CA LEU A 350 -4.40 -10.68 16.87
C LEU A 350 -3.44 -11.75 16.36
N LEU A 351 -3.30 -11.86 15.03
CA LEU A 351 -2.37 -12.82 14.43
C LEU A 351 -0.92 -12.56 14.87
N LEU A 352 -0.48 -11.30 14.85
CA LEU A 352 0.87 -10.94 15.25
C LEU A 352 1.13 -11.19 16.75
N ALA A 353 0.14 -10.98 17.61
CA ALA A 353 0.26 -11.22 19.06
C ALA A 353 0.42 -12.70 19.41
N LEU A 354 -0.03 -13.62 18.56
CA LEU A 354 0.15 -15.07 18.78
C LEU A 354 1.62 -15.48 18.78
N VAL A 355 2.49 -14.84 17.98
CA VAL A 355 3.91 -15.22 17.88
C VAL A 355 4.67 -14.94 19.19
N PRO A 356 4.69 -13.72 19.74
CA PRO A 356 5.35 -13.46 21.00
C PRO A 356 4.73 -14.26 22.16
N GLY A 357 3.41 -14.45 22.17
CA GLY A 357 2.73 -15.27 23.15
C GLY A 357 3.23 -16.72 23.15
N ALA A 358 3.34 -17.34 21.98
CA ALA A 358 3.85 -18.71 21.84
C ALA A 358 5.33 -18.83 22.25
N VAL A 359 6.18 -17.89 21.83
CA VAL A 359 7.61 -17.88 22.19
C VAL A 359 7.80 -17.72 23.70
N LEU A 360 7.02 -16.85 24.35
CA LEU A 360 7.08 -16.67 25.80
C LEU A 360 6.61 -17.94 26.56
N CYS A 361 5.54 -18.60 26.07
CA CYS A 361 5.09 -19.87 26.65
C CYS A 361 6.13 -20.97 26.49
N GLN A 362 6.82 -21.08 25.38
CA GLN A 362 7.89 -22.04 25.16
C GLN A 362 9.08 -21.79 26.10
N ARG A 363 9.52 -20.54 26.27
CA ARG A 363 10.61 -20.20 27.21
C ARG A 363 10.25 -20.50 28.65
N ARG A 364 8.99 -20.31 29.08
CA ARG A 364 8.57 -20.68 30.45
C ARG A 364 8.53 -22.18 30.69
N ARG A 365 8.35 -23.01 29.65
CA ARG A 365 8.37 -24.46 29.74
C ARG A 365 9.79 -25.03 29.75
N SER A 366 10.77 -24.28 29.25
CA SER A 366 12.18 -24.66 29.19
C SER A 366 13.01 -24.13 30.38
N ALA A 367 12.45 -23.23 31.18
CA ALA A 367 13.00 -22.76 32.45
C ALA A 367 12.37 -23.50 33.62
#